data_aff767661e758283426b993c19855c36
#
_entry.id   aff767661e758283426b993c19855c36
#
_cell.length_a   1.000
_cell.length_b   1.000
_cell.length_c   1.000
_cell.angle_alpha   90.00
_cell.angle_beta   90.00
_cell.angle_gamma   90.00
#
_symmetry.space_group_name_H-M   'P 1'
#
loop_
_entity.id
_entity.type
_entity.pdbx_description
1 polymer ?
#
loop_
_entity_poly.entity_id
_entity_poly.type
_entity_poly.pdbx_seq_one_letter_code
_entity_poly.pdbx_strand_id
1 'polypeptide(L)'
;MLDLEVYPFLLSSVLLGVVAQRLVRRVCAHCAEDDWMSEEQALALRIPNAGGRKLKVKVGKGCPRCRGTGYKGRTGLFELMPVTPRISRLISEKSDSMSIKKEALNDGMLSLREYGIKKLGRGETTYEEILAATDDHRLL
;
A
#
# COMPACT_ATOMS: atom_id res chain seq x y z
N MET A 1 -15.18 11.40 0.65
CA MET A 1 -15.40 12.64 -0.11
C MET A 1 -16.85 12.84 -0.52
N LEU A 2 -17.48 11.84 -1.09
CA LEU A 2 -18.89 11.99 -1.51
C LEU A 2 -19.86 12.20 -0.36
N ASP A 3 -19.46 11.84 0.87
CA ASP A 3 -20.27 11.99 2.09
C ASP A 3 -20.25 13.41 2.67
N LEU A 4 -19.46 14.32 2.10
CA LEU A 4 -19.32 15.70 2.58
C LEU A 4 -20.27 16.68 1.89
N GLU A 5 -21.38 16.20 1.37
CA GLU A 5 -22.40 16.99 0.66
C GLU A 5 -21.86 17.75 -0.55
N VAL A 6 -20.75 17.28 -1.13
CA VAL A 6 -20.21 17.84 -2.37
C VAL A 6 -20.90 17.15 -3.55
N TYR A 7 -21.42 17.94 -4.47
CA TYR A 7 -22.08 17.38 -5.64
C TYR A 7 -21.11 16.56 -6.49
N PRO A 8 -21.44 15.30 -6.83
CA PRO A 8 -20.56 14.45 -7.62
C PRO A 8 -20.15 15.07 -8.96
N PHE A 9 -21.04 15.82 -9.59
CA PHE A 9 -20.73 16.53 -10.83
C PHE A 9 -19.58 17.52 -10.64
N LEU A 10 -19.58 18.28 -9.55
CA LEU A 10 -18.50 19.23 -9.25
C LEU A 10 -17.18 18.50 -8.97
N LEU A 11 -17.23 17.40 -8.20
CA LEU A 11 -16.04 16.58 -7.95
C LEU A 11 -15.45 16.06 -9.26
N SER A 12 -16.29 15.52 -10.13
CA SER A 12 -15.83 14.95 -11.40
C SER A 12 -15.19 15.98 -12.33
N SER A 13 -15.60 17.25 -12.22
CA SER A 13 -15.09 18.32 -13.08
C SER A 13 -13.79 18.95 -12.57
N VAL A 14 -13.46 18.82 -11.27
CA VAL A 14 -12.30 19.50 -10.67
C VAL A 14 -11.21 18.58 -10.19
N LEU A 15 -11.50 17.31 -9.91
CA LEU A 15 -10.51 16.38 -9.40
C LEU A 15 -9.50 15.97 -10.47
N LEU A 16 -8.23 16.15 -10.18
CA LEU A 16 -7.12 15.70 -11.02
C LEU A 16 -6.58 14.34 -10.56
N GLY A 17 -6.66 14.08 -9.27
CA GLY A 17 -6.20 12.84 -8.69
C GLY A 17 -6.57 12.73 -7.22
N VAL A 18 -6.45 11.52 -6.69
CA VAL A 18 -6.68 11.23 -5.27
C VAL A 18 -5.50 10.43 -4.75
N VAL A 19 -4.97 10.82 -3.58
CA VAL A 19 -3.84 10.14 -2.96
C VAL A 19 -4.28 9.60 -1.61
N ALA A 20 -4.08 8.30 -1.39
CA ALA A 20 -4.16 7.69 -0.08
C ALA A 20 -2.74 7.44 0.43
N GLN A 21 -2.53 7.62 1.73
CA GLN A 21 -1.22 7.46 2.35
C GLN A 21 -1.35 6.72 3.67
N ARG A 22 -0.40 5.81 3.92
CA ARG A 22 -0.20 5.16 5.22
C ARG A 22 1.26 5.24 5.57
N LEU A 23 1.59 5.39 6.85
CA LEU A 23 2.96 5.38 7.33
C LEU A 23 3.28 4.01 7.93
N VAL A 24 4.45 3.50 7.58
CA VAL A 24 4.97 2.26 8.15
C VAL A 24 6.36 2.53 8.72
N ARG A 25 6.78 1.73 9.69
CA ARG A 25 8.10 1.86 10.28
C ARG A 25 9.15 1.31 9.32
N ARG A 26 10.30 1.97 9.30
CA ARG A 26 11.44 1.53 8.50
C ARG A 26 12.30 0.57 9.30
N VAL A 27 12.83 -0.43 8.62
CA VAL A 27 13.85 -1.32 9.19
C VAL A 27 15.06 -0.47 9.59
N CYS A 28 15.58 -0.69 10.81
CA CYS A 28 16.77 0.01 11.27
C CYS A 28 17.97 -0.39 10.39
N ALA A 29 18.60 0.60 9.76
CA ALA A 29 19.72 0.35 8.86
C ALA A 29 20.96 -0.21 9.60
N HIS A 30 21.08 0.07 10.89
CA HIS A 30 22.25 -0.36 11.68
C HIS A 30 22.21 -1.81 12.12
N CYS A 31 21.02 -2.39 12.22
CA CYS A 31 20.87 -3.79 12.63
C CYS A 31 20.07 -4.62 11.61
N ALA A 32 19.90 -4.10 10.41
CA ALA A 32 19.20 -4.81 9.36
C ALA A 32 19.95 -6.06 8.95
N GLU A 33 19.23 -7.16 8.83
CA GLU A 33 19.78 -8.43 8.36
C GLU A 33 18.90 -9.02 7.28
N ASP A 34 19.50 -9.84 6.45
CA ASP A 34 18.74 -10.59 5.45
C ASP A 34 17.91 -11.67 6.13
N ASP A 35 16.70 -11.82 5.66
CA ASP A 35 15.80 -12.87 6.09
C ASP A 35 14.97 -13.33 4.89
N TRP A 36 14.23 -14.39 5.06
CA TRP A 36 13.41 -14.96 4.01
C TRP A 36 11.95 -14.95 4.44
N MET A 37 11.10 -14.45 3.55
CA MET A 37 9.66 -14.50 3.78
C MET A 37 9.17 -15.93 3.57
N SER A 38 8.32 -16.42 4.48
CA SER A 38 7.71 -17.73 4.33
C SER A 38 6.65 -17.71 3.21
N GLU A 39 6.33 -18.88 2.69
CA GLU A 39 5.27 -19.02 1.70
C GLU A 39 3.92 -18.56 2.24
N GLU A 40 3.63 -18.85 3.52
CA GLU A 40 2.41 -18.38 4.18
C GLU A 40 2.31 -16.87 4.22
N GLN A 41 3.41 -16.19 4.53
CA GLN A 41 3.44 -14.73 4.55
C GLN A 41 3.23 -14.16 3.15
N ALA A 42 3.84 -14.75 2.15
CA ALA A 42 3.67 -14.32 0.78
C ALA A 42 2.21 -14.49 0.30
N LEU A 43 1.58 -15.59 0.68
CA LEU A 43 0.17 -15.84 0.37
C LEU A 43 -0.75 -14.84 1.09
N ALA A 44 -0.43 -14.52 2.36
CA ALA A 44 -1.21 -13.55 3.12
C ALA A 44 -1.18 -12.16 2.49
N LEU A 45 -0.08 -11.78 1.88
CA LEU A 45 0.03 -10.52 1.13
C LEU A 45 -0.48 -10.63 -0.31
N ARG A 46 -0.91 -11.81 -0.74
CA ARG A 46 -1.40 -12.07 -2.11
C ARG A 46 -0.35 -11.76 -3.18
N ILE A 47 0.90 -12.11 -2.89
CA ILE A 47 1.99 -11.91 -3.86
C ILE A 47 1.84 -12.94 -4.98
N PRO A 48 1.72 -12.50 -6.25
CA PRO A 48 1.56 -13.45 -7.35
C PRO A 48 2.84 -14.27 -7.57
N ASN A 49 2.69 -15.52 -7.96
CA ASN A 49 3.79 -16.44 -8.25
C ASN A 49 4.73 -16.70 -7.07
N ALA A 50 4.23 -16.54 -5.84
CA ALA A 50 5.00 -16.80 -4.64
C ALA A 50 5.24 -18.30 -4.39
N GLY A 51 4.54 -19.17 -5.09
CA GLY A 51 4.64 -20.61 -4.92
C GLY A 51 6.06 -21.13 -5.18
N GLY A 52 6.68 -21.71 -4.16
CA GLY A 52 7.99 -22.31 -4.27
C GLY A 52 9.19 -21.35 -4.29
N ARG A 53 8.96 -20.05 -4.27
CA ARG A 53 10.03 -19.05 -4.20
C ARG A 53 10.06 -18.37 -2.84
N LYS A 54 11.23 -18.38 -2.23
CA LYS A 54 11.47 -17.60 -1.03
C LYS A 54 11.84 -16.18 -1.42
N LEU A 55 11.16 -15.21 -0.85
CA LEU A 55 11.44 -13.81 -1.08
C LEU A 55 12.41 -13.30 -0.03
N LYS A 56 13.49 -12.68 -0.49
CA LYS A 56 14.48 -12.09 0.41
C LYS A 56 13.98 -10.75 0.93
N VAL A 57 14.04 -10.56 2.23
CA VAL A 57 13.60 -9.35 2.90
C VAL A 57 14.65 -8.90 3.90
N LYS A 58 14.46 -7.75 4.51
CA LYS A 58 15.29 -7.25 5.60
C LYS A 58 14.48 -7.20 6.88
N VAL A 59 15.12 -7.55 7.98
CA VAL A 59 14.54 -7.40 9.32
C VAL A 59 15.57 -6.77 10.24
N GLY A 60 15.12 -5.99 11.22
CA GLY A 60 15.99 -5.42 12.22
C GLY A 60 16.08 -6.33 13.44
N LYS A 61 17.28 -6.75 13.82
CA LYS A 61 17.48 -7.57 15.02
C LYS A 61 17.25 -6.82 16.31
N GLY A 62 17.42 -5.53 16.28
CA GLY A 62 17.48 -4.70 17.48
C GLY A 62 18.90 -4.31 17.80
N CYS A 63 19.12 -3.03 18.08
CA CYS A 63 20.43 -2.49 18.46
C CYS A 63 20.22 -1.25 19.34
N PRO A 64 21.29 -0.70 19.95
CA PRO A 64 21.13 0.50 20.77
C PRO A 64 20.57 1.71 20.00
N ARG A 65 20.83 1.81 18.70
CA ARG A 65 20.35 2.95 17.89
C ARG A 65 18.85 2.92 17.66
N CYS A 66 18.23 1.75 17.57
CA CYS A 66 16.78 1.60 17.43
C CYS A 66 16.12 1.22 18.76
N ARG A 67 16.85 1.27 19.86
CA ARG A 67 16.38 0.88 21.22
C ARG A 67 15.83 -0.54 21.26
N GLY A 68 16.45 -1.44 20.53
CA GLY A 68 16.06 -2.85 20.50
C GLY A 68 14.82 -3.17 19.69
N THR A 69 14.20 -2.18 19.03
CA THR A 69 12.94 -2.40 18.30
C THR A 69 13.12 -3.02 16.93
N GLY A 70 14.29 -2.85 16.31
CA GLY A 70 14.53 -3.24 14.93
C GLY A 70 14.04 -2.22 13.90
N TYR A 71 13.42 -1.13 14.35
CA TYR A 71 12.87 -0.10 13.48
C TYR A 71 13.43 1.27 13.85
N LYS A 72 13.68 2.08 12.83
CA LYS A 72 14.09 3.48 13.00
C LYS A 72 13.59 4.32 11.85
N GLY A 73 12.77 5.32 12.17
CA GLY A 73 12.14 6.16 11.18
C GLY A 73 10.90 5.53 10.56
N ARG A 74 10.29 6.25 9.66
CA ARG A 74 9.06 5.84 8.96
C ARG A 74 9.16 6.13 7.48
N THR A 75 8.37 5.41 6.69
CA THR A 75 8.26 5.64 5.25
C THR A 75 6.79 5.55 4.86
N GLY A 76 6.43 6.19 3.76
CA GLY A 76 5.04 6.23 3.31
C GLY A 76 4.71 5.15 2.32
N LEU A 77 3.50 4.62 2.44
CA LEU A 77 2.86 3.84 1.39
C LEU A 77 1.86 4.76 0.70
N PHE A 78 1.84 4.74 -0.62
CA PHE A 78 1.00 5.64 -1.41
C PHE A 78 0.15 4.86 -2.40
N GLU A 79 -1.08 5.34 -2.57
CA GLU A 79 -1.97 4.88 -3.62
C GLU A 79 -2.44 6.13 -4.34
N LEU A 80 -1.96 6.32 -5.57
CA LEU A 80 -2.30 7.49 -6.38
C LEU A 80 -3.30 7.07 -7.46
N MET A 81 -4.47 7.67 -7.46
CA MET A 81 -5.48 7.46 -8.47
C MET A 81 -5.62 8.72 -9.32
N PRO A 82 -5.03 8.76 -10.53
CA PRO A 82 -5.32 9.83 -11.46
C PRO A 82 -6.79 9.79 -11.86
N VAL A 83 -7.45 10.93 -11.93
CA VAL A 83 -8.85 10.98 -12.34
C VAL A 83 -8.91 11.05 -13.86
N THR A 84 -8.98 9.88 -14.50
CA THR A 84 -9.16 9.75 -15.94
C THR A 84 -10.60 10.07 -16.33
N PRO A 85 -10.92 10.27 -17.62
CA PRO A 85 -12.31 10.46 -18.05
C PRO A 85 -13.26 9.35 -17.60
N ARG A 86 -12.79 8.10 -17.55
CA ARG A 86 -13.58 6.97 -17.04
C ARG A 86 -13.88 7.11 -15.55
N ILE A 87 -12.86 7.43 -14.77
CA ILE A 87 -13.01 7.64 -13.32
C ILE A 87 -13.93 8.83 -13.06
N SER A 88 -13.75 9.91 -13.80
CA SER A 88 -14.60 11.09 -13.72
C SER A 88 -16.08 10.74 -13.95
N ARG A 89 -16.34 9.90 -14.95
CA ARG A 89 -17.70 9.44 -15.24
C ARG A 89 -18.27 8.64 -14.07
N LEU A 90 -17.51 7.73 -13.51
CA LEU A 90 -17.95 6.92 -12.38
C LEU A 90 -18.26 7.79 -11.15
N ILE A 91 -17.46 8.81 -10.89
CA ILE A 91 -17.73 9.76 -9.80
C ILE A 91 -19.04 10.51 -10.07
N SER A 92 -19.22 11.00 -11.30
CA SER A 92 -20.41 11.72 -11.70
C SER A 92 -21.68 10.86 -11.56
N GLU A 93 -21.59 9.59 -11.86
CA GLU A 93 -22.71 8.62 -11.78
C GLU A 93 -22.95 8.10 -10.35
N LYS A 94 -22.22 8.60 -9.37
CA LYS A 94 -22.30 8.16 -7.97
C LYS A 94 -22.01 6.66 -7.80
N SER A 95 -21.11 6.12 -8.62
CA SER A 95 -20.68 4.73 -8.49
C SER A 95 -20.03 4.48 -7.14
N ASP A 96 -20.12 3.23 -6.66
CA ASP A 96 -19.53 2.89 -5.37
C ASP A 96 -17.99 2.92 -5.43
N SER A 97 -17.37 2.98 -4.25
CA SER A 97 -15.92 3.07 -4.15
C SER A 97 -15.20 1.85 -4.72
N MET A 98 -15.82 0.68 -4.65
CA MET A 98 -15.22 -0.55 -5.21
C MET A 98 -15.18 -0.52 -6.72
N SER A 99 -16.23 -0.02 -7.38
CA SER A 99 -16.26 0.12 -8.84
C SER A 99 -15.21 1.12 -9.31
N ILE A 100 -15.06 2.25 -8.61
CA ILE A 100 -14.06 3.26 -8.92
C ILE A 100 -12.64 2.67 -8.75
N LYS A 101 -12.40 1.95 -7.66
CA LYS A 101 -11.11 1.32 -7.40
C LYS A 101 -10.77 0.28 -8.45
N LYS A 102 -11.75 -0.55 -8.83
CA LYS A 102 -11.55 -1.57 -9.86
C LYS A 102 -11.12 -0.95 -11.18
N GLU A 103 -11.78 0.13 -11.58
CA GLU A 103 -11.42 0.83 -12.82
C GLU A 103 -10.02 1.46 -12.72
N ALA A 104 -9.69 2.06 -11.58
CA ALA A 104 -8.38 2.63 -11.34
C ALA A 104 -7.27 1.58 -11.43
N LEU A 105 -7.50 0.39 -10.87
CA LEU A 105 -6.55 -0.74 -10.95
C LEU A 105 -6.39 -1.20 -12.40
N ASN A 106 -7.48 -1.24 -13.17
CA ASN A 106 -7.42 -1.57 -14.59
C ASN A 106 -6.60 -0.56 -15.39
N ASP A 107 -6.62 0.71 -14.95
CA ASP A 107 -5.82 1.78 -15.57
C ASP A 107 -4.35 1.77 -15.12
N GLY A 108 -3.95 0.81 -14.28
CA GLY A 108 -2.56 0.64 -13.87
C GLY A 108 -2.21 1.24 -12.51
N MET A 109 -3.19 1.69 -11.73
CA MET A 109 -2.94 2.15 -10.37
C MET A 109 -2.36 1.03 -9.51
N LEU A 110 -1.34 1.33 -8.71
CA LEU A 110 -0.83 0.40 -7.70
C LEU A 110 -1.61 0.60 -6.40
N SER A 111 -2.06 -0.50 -5.80
CA SER A 111 -2.69 -0.45 -4.49
C SER A 111 -1.66 -0.16 -3.41
N LEU A 112 -2.12 0.25 -2.22
CA LEU A 112 -1.22 0.43 -1.06
C LEU A 112 -0.41 -0.83 -0.79
N ARG A 113 -1.06 -2.00 -0.89
CA ARG A 113 -0.39 -3.28 -0.66
C ARG A 113 0.69 -3.56 -1.70
N GLU A 114 0.40 -3.35 -2.97
CA GLU A 114 1.39 -3.54 -4.04
C GLU A 114 2.59 -2.61 -3.89
N TYR A 115 2.32 -1.35 -3.52
CA TYR A 115 3.38 -0.39 -3.24
C TYR A 115 4.23 -0.84 -2.04
N GLY A 116 3.57 -1.34 -0.99
CA GLY A 116 4.23 -1.88 0.19
C GLY A 116 5.10 -3.10 -0.12
N ILE A 117 4.63 -3.99 -0.98
CA ILE A 117 5.38 -5.16 -1.40
C ILE A 117 6.68 -4.74 -2.11
N LYS A 118 6.64 -3.70 -2.92
CA LYS A 118 7.85 -3.16 -3.54
C LYS A 118 8.84 -2.65 -2.49
N LYS A 119 8.37 -1.94 -1.48
CA LYS A 119 9.22 -1.47 -0.38
C LYS A 119 9.78 -2.62 0.45
N LEU A 120 9.00 -3.65 0.66
CA LEU A 120 9.42 -4.87 1.33
C LEU A 120 10.59 -5.53 0.58
N GLY A 121 10.48 -5.65 -0.72
CA GLY A 121 11.53 -6.20 -1.58
C GLY A 121 12.81 -5.36 -1.59
N ARG A 122 12.72 -4.07 -1.31
CA ARG A 122 13.88 -3.18 -1.18
C ARG A 122 14.50 -3.19 0.21
N GLY A 123 13.89 -3.91 1.16
CA GLY A 123 14.38 -3.97 2.52
C GLY A 123 14.07 -2.73 3.37
N GLU A 124 13.12 -1.91 2.94
CA GLU A 124 12.79 -0.67 3.66
C GLU A 124 11.86 -0.90 4.84
N THR A 125 11.02 -1.92 4.79
CA THR A 125 10.05 -2.24 5.84
C THR A 125 9.86 -3.76 5.95
N THR A 126 8.95 -4.20 6.82
CA THR A 126 8.74 -5.62 7.10
C THR A 126 7.35 -6.10 6.67
N TYR A 127 7.19 -7.42 6.60
CA TYR A 127 5.91 -8.06 6.34
C TYR A 127 4.84 -7.60 7.35
N GLU A 128 5.19 -7.57 8.63
CA GLU A 128 4.24 -7.21 9.69
C GLU A 128 3.73 -5.78 9.52
N GLU A 129 4.61 -4.86 9.12
CA GLU A 129 4.23 -3.47 8.89
C GLU A 129 3.30 -3.31 7.68
N ILE A 130 3.60 -4.03 6.60
CA ILE A 130 2.76 -3.98 5.40
C ILE A 130 1.39 -4.60 5.67
N LEU A 131 1.35 -5.73 6.34
CA LEU A 131 0.10 -6.40 6.67
C LEU A 131 -0.78 -5.50 7.54
N ALA A 132 -0.21 -4.94 8.62
CA ALA A 132 -0.95 -4.07 9.53
C ALA A 132 -1.48 -2.81 8.84
N ALA A 133 -0.71 -2.22 7.94
CA ALA A 133 -1.09 -0.99 7.26
C ALA A 133 -2.11 -1.21 6.14
N THR A 134 -2.16 -2.40 5.57
CA THR A 134 -2.99 -2.70 4.39
C THR A 134 -4.09 -3.72 4.63
N ASP A 135 -4.16 -4.29 5.82
CA ASP A 135 -5.18 -5.28 6.19
C ASP A 135 -6.44 -4.58 6.72
N ASP A 136 -6.95 -3.65 5.95
CA ASP A 136 -8.20 -2.94 6.25
C ASP A 136 -9.21 -3.30 5.17
N HIS A 137 -10.35 -3.83 5.59
CA HIS A 137 -11.42 -4.24 4.67
C HIS A 137 -11.86 -3.12 3.74
N ARG A 138 -11.72 -1.86 4.16
CA ARG A 138 -12.07 -0.71 3.34
C ARG A 138 -11.05 -0.45 2.22
N LEU A 139 -9.87 -1.05 2.29
CA LEU A 139 -8.80 -0.88 1.31
C LEU A 139 -8.76 -2.02 0.29
N LEU A 140 -9.59 -3.03 0.46
CA LEU A 140 -9.64 -4.20 -0.42
C LEU A 140 -10.74 -4.08 -1.45
#